data_e9076f19fc6b3e56e5a98686d2b85240
#
_entry.id   e9076f19fc6b3e56e5a98686d2b85240
#
_cell.length_a   1.000
_cell.length_b   1.000
_cell.length_c   1.000
_cell.angle_alpha   90.00
_cell.angle_beta   90.00
_cell.angle_gamma   90.00
#
_symmetry.space_group_name_H-M   'P 1'
#
loop_
_entity.id
_entity.type
_entity.pdbx_description
1 polymer ?
#
loop_
_entity_poly.entity_id
_entity_poly.type
_entity_poly.pdbx_seq_one_letter_code
_entity_poly.pdbx_strand_id
1 'polypeptide(L)'
;ITNELKDFRGLSGENINLIIDNCGVDRIKLENELSKIKTYFNNKLIERDKLEALLNLKSNDDFNILKDAAIEGNRIKTNKLLGDTVLDPEKNILYLNIINQRLNKLSEIIDRSKNTNIDHELDNLKPPIFWKDKPTFISQIKRWNKKKIKEVLSKCYDLEINIKSNSSVNKNMLLKKLLLDICEQANPS
;
A
#
# COMPACT_ATOMS: atom_id res chain seq x y z
N ILE A 1 2.39 16.16 11.90
CA ILE A 1 3.57 15.33 12.19
C ILE A 1 4.72 16.23 12.61
N THR A 2 5.19 17.13 11.75
CA THR A 2 6.37 17.98 12.02
C THR A 2 6.22 18.79 13.31
N ASN A 3 5.04 19.37 13.56
CA ASN A 3 4.78 20.12 14.80
C ASN A 3 4.77 19.22 16.03
N GLU A 4 4.25 18.00 15.91
CA GLU A 4 4.13 17.04 17.01
C GLU A 4 5.47 16.39 17.40
N LEU A 5 6.40 16.30 16.46
CA LEU A 5 7.72 15.70 16.63
C LEU A 5 8.87 16.73 16.50
N LYS A 6 8.58 18.03 16.66
CA LYS A 6 9.57 19.11 16.51
C LYS A 6 10.82 18.97 17.39
N ASP A 7 10.65 18.37 18.57
CA ASP A 7 11.72 18.18 19.54
C ASP A 7 12.55 16.90 19.30
N PHE A 8 12.18 16.12 18.25
CA PHE A 8 12.86 14.88 17.91
C PHE A 8 13.91 15.11 16.83
N ARG A 9 15.09 14.54 17.03
CA ARG A 9 16.18 14.49 16.03
C ARG A 9 15.98 13.30 15.10
N GLY A 10 16.48 13.40 13.87
CA GLY A 10 16.35 12.33 12.87
C GLY A 10 14.99 12.30 12.14
N LEU A 11 14.18 13.35 12.27
CA LEU A 11 12.94 13.50 11.52
C LEU A 11 13.25 13.99 10.09
N SER A 12 13.77 13.10 9.26
CA SER A 12 14.00 13.36 7.84
C SER A 12 12.68 13.36 7.05
N GLY A 13 12.68 13.97 5.85
CA GLY A 13 11.53 13.89 4.94
C GLY A 13 11.12 12.45 4.62
N GLU A 14 12.09 11.54 4.52
CA GLU A 14 11.84 10.12 4.31
C GLU A 14 11.11 9.48 5.51
N ASN A 15 11.53 9.77 6.73
CA ASN A 15 10.87 9.25 7.94
C ASN A 15 9.45 9.81 8.09
N ILE A 16 9.23 11.06 7.69
CA ILE A 16 7.88 11.66 7.66
C ILE A 16 7.00 10.91 6.64
N ASN A 17 7.52 10.64 5.45
CA ASN A 17 6.79 9.91 4.41
C ASN A 17 6.44 8.47 4.87
N LEU A 18 7.36 7.77 5.55
CA LEU A 18 7.07 6.46 6.13
C LEU A 18 5.87 6.49 7.10
N ILE A 19 5.80 7.52 7.95
CA ILE A 19 4.68 7.69 8.88
C ILE A 19 3.39 7.99 8.11
N ILE A 20 3.44 8.87 7.11
CA ILE A 20 2.28 9.23 6.28
C ILE A 20 1.76 8.01 5.52
N ASP A 21 2.65 7.27 4.86
CA ASP A 21 2.29 6.09 4.06
C ASP A 21 1.69 4.98 4.93
N ASN A 22 2.20 4.81 6.16
CA ASN A 22 1.63 3.84 7.10
C ASN A 22 0.23 4.24 7.60
N CYS A 23 -0.01 5.53 7.82
CA CYS A 23 -1.28 6.03 8.37
C CYS A 23 -2.34 6.30 7.30
N GLY A 24 -1.94 6.62 6.07
CA GLY A 24 -2.83 7.08 5.01
C GLY A 24 -3.53 8.37 5.40
N VAL A 25 -4.85 8.44 5.14
CA VAL A 25 -5.71 9.59 5.48
C VAL A 25 -6.40 9.45 6.85
N ASP A 26 -6.12 8.38 7.58
CA ASP A 26 -6.73 8.10 8.89
C ASP A 26 -6.06 8.92 9.99
N ARG A 27 -6.77 9.96 10.45
CA ARG A 27 -6.30 10.86 11.50
C ARG A 27 -6.13 10.16 12.85
N ILE A 28 -7.03 9.26 13.22
CA ILE A 28 -6.98 8.55 14.51
C ILE A 28 -5.77 7.63 14.52
N LYS A 29 -5.55 6.92 13.41
CA LYS A 29 -4.36 6.08 13.24
C LYS A 29 -3.08 6.91 13.34
N LEU A 30 -3.02 8.07 12.70
CA LEU A 30 -1.88 8.97 12.76
C LEU A 30 -1.59 9.42 14.21
N GLU A 31 -2.61 9.85 14.96
CA GLU A 31 -2.46 10.27 16.34
C GLU A 31 -1.93 9.12 17.22
N ASN A 32 -2.42 7.90 17.02
CA ASN A 32 -1.95 6.70 17.72
C ASN A 32 -0.49 6.38 17.39
N GLU A 33 -0.11 6.42 16.10
CA GLU A 33 1.27 6.15 15.67
C GLU A 33 2.23 7.22 16.21
N LEU A 34 1.85 8.50 16.20
CA LEU A 34 2.64 9.58 16.81
C LEU A 34 2.82 9.39 18.31
N SER A 35 1.79 8.94 19.02
CA SER A 35 1.87 8.62 20.44
C SER A 35 2.85 7.48 20.72
N LYS A 36 2.79 6.41 19.91
CA LYS A 36 3.76 5.29 20.00
C LYS A 36 5.20 5.76 19.74
N ILE A 37 5.41 6.59 18.72
CA ILE A 37 6.72 7.13 18.38
C ILE A 37 7.27 7.95 19.56
N LYS A 38 6.46 8.84 20.13
CA LYS A 38 6.86 9.66 21.30
C LYS A 38 7.24 8.79 22.51
N THR A 39 6.50 7.72 22.74
CA THR A 39 6.74 6.80 23.85
C THR A 39 7.99 5.94 23.62
N TYR A 40 8.18 5.45 22.41
CA TYR A 40 9.29 4.56 22.10
C TYR A 40 10.64 5.29 22.02
N PHE A 41 10.67 6.45 21.38
CA PHE A 41 11.87 7.27 21.25
C PHE A 41 12.00 8.30 22.39
N ASN A 42 12.03 7.81 23.63
CA ASN A 42 12.14 8.66 24.83
C ASN A 42 13.44 9.48 24.87
N ASN A 43 14.50 9.05 24.17
CA ASN A 43 15.74 9.81 23.96
C ASN A 43 15.64 10.88 22.85
N LYS A 44 14.45 11.04 22.27
CA LYS A 44 14.15 12.00 21.19
C LYS A 44 15.02 11.85 19.92
N LEU A 45 15.61 10.67 19.70
CA LEU A 45 16.35 10.35 18.49
C LEU A 45 15.61 9.27 17.68
N ILE A 46 15.10 9.64 16.52
CA ILE A 46 14.41 8.73 15.60
C ILE A 46 15.45 8.08 14.68
N GLU A 47 15.72 6.82 14.94
CA GLU A 47 16.53 5.96 14.06
C GLU A 47 15.60 5.26 13.07
N ARG A 48 15.95 5.29 11.78
CA ARG A 48 15.12 4.77 10.69
C ARG A 48 14.75 3.30 10.89
N ASP A 49 15.72 2.43 11.17
CA ASP A 49 15.49 0.98 11.32
C ASP A 49 14.53 0.67 12.46
N LYS A 50 14.64 1.42 13.56
CA LYS A 50 13.75 1.29 14.72
C LYS A 50 12.35 1.85 14.42
N LEU A 51 12.26 2.94 13.63
CA LEU A 51 10.99 3.50 13.19
C LEU A 51 10.27 2.51 12.26
N GLU A 52 10.96 1.93 11.28
CA GLU A 52 10.41 0.91 10.37
C GLU A 52 9.89 -0.31 11.15
N ALA A 53 10.64 -0.76 12.16
CA ALA A 53 10.21 -1.86 13.03
C ALA A 53 8.98 -1.48 13.87
N LEU A 54 8.96 -0.26 14.44
CA LEU A 54 7.84 0.24 15.25
C LEU A 54 6.55 0.38 14.44
N LEU A 55 6.66 0.83 13.18
CA LEU A 55 5.56 0.96 12.24
C LEU A 55 5.15 -0.38 11.61
N ASN A 56 5.82 -1.48 11.96
CA ASN A 56 5.64 -2.82 11.37
C ASN A 56 5.83 -2.87 9.84
N LEU A 57 6.67 -1.99 9.29
CA LEU A 57 6.86 -1.88 7.84
C LEU A 57 7.54 -3.12 7.25
N LYS A 58 8.52 -3.72 7.97
CA LYS A 58 9.22 -4.93 7.51
C LYS A 58 8.29 -6.12 7.27
N SER A 59 7.20 -6.23 8.04
CA SER A 59 6.21 -7.31 7.84
C SER A 59 5.30 -7.07 6.63
N ASN A 60 5.30 -5.86 6.08
CA ASN A 60 4.47 -5.50 4.92
C ASN A 60 5.28 -5.46 3.62
N ASP A 61 6.63 -5.47 3.69
CA ASP A 61 7.48 -5.37 2.49
C ASP A 61 7.25 -6.54 1.54
N ASP A 62 7.21 -7.77 2.06
CA ASP A 62 6.95 -8.96 1.25
C ASP A 62 5.56 -8.89 0.60
N PHE A 63 4.54 -8.42 1.34
CA PHE A 63 3.22 -8.22 0.79
C PHE A 63 3.18 -7.10 -0.25
N ASN A 64 3.93 -6.01 -0.06
CA ASN A 64 4.01 -4.94 -1.04
C ASN A 64 4.62 -5.42 -2.36
N ILE A 65 5.68 -6.23 -2.29
CA ILE A 65 6.31 -6.82 -3.48
C ILE A 65 5.32 -7.76 -4.21
N LEU A 66 4.58 -8.58 -3.46
CA LEU A 66 3.55 -9.46 -4.01
C LEU A 66 2.40 -8.67 -4.66
N LYS A 67 1.87 -7.67 -3.97
CA LYS A 67 0.82 -6.76 -4.48
C LYS A 67 1.27 -6.08 -5.77
N ASP A 68 2.48 -5.53 -5.79
CA ASP A 68 2.99 -4.84 -6.97
C ASP A 68 3.18 -5.79 -8.15
N ALA A 69 3.67 -7.00 -7.94
CA ALA A 69 3.75 -8.03 -8.96
C ALA A 69 2.36 -8.41 -9.53
N ALA A 70 1.34 -8.51 -8.67
CA ALA A 70 -0.02 -8.80 -9.08
C ALA A 70 -0.62 -7.64 -9.90
N ILE A 71 -0.47 -6.39 -9.45
CA ILE A 71 -0.97 -5.21 -10.16
C ILE A 71 -0.20 -4.98 -11.48
N GLU A 72 1.06 -5.37 -11.56
CA GLU A 72 1.83 -5.39 -12.82
C GLU A 72 1.41 -6.51 -13.78
N GLY A 73 0.59 -7.46 -13.35
CA GLY A 73 0.20 -8.61 -14.15
C GLY A 73 1.34 -9.60 -14.40
N ASN A 74 2.36 -9.61 -13.57
CA ASN A 74 3.48 -10.53 -13.68
C ASN A 74 3.12 -11.90 -13.07
N ARG A 75 2.53 -12.79 -13.90
CA ARG A 75 2.02 -14.11 -13.47
C ARG A 75 3.10 -14.96 -12.79
N ILE A 76 4.29 -15.02 -13.38
CA ILE A 76 5.39 -15.86 -12.85
C ILE A 76 5.81 -15.37 -11.49
N LYS A 77 6.07 -14.07 -11.36
CA LYS A 77 6.49 -13.46 -10.10
C LYS A 77 5.39 -13.52 -9.04
N THR A 78 4.13 -13.27 -9.41
CA THR A 78 2.98 -13.37 -8.50
C THR A 78 2.82 -14.77 -7.96
N ASN A 79 2.84 -15.82 -8.80
CA ASN A 79 2.70 -17.20 -8.36
C ASN A 79 3.84 -17.63 -7.44
N LYS A 80 5.07 -17.25 -7.75
CA LYS A 80 6.22 -17.50 -6.88
C LYS A 80 6.03 -16.85 -5.51
N LEU A 81 5.74 -15.55 -5.49
CA LEU A 81 5.58 -14.79 -4.26
C LEU A 81 4.37 -15.25 -3.42
N LEU A 82 3.28 -15.73 -4.03
CA LEU A 82 2.15 -16.32 -3.32
C LEU A 82 2.54 -17.59 -2.54
N GLY A 83 3.54 -18.35 -3.03
CA GLY A 83 4.12 -19.48 -2.30
C GLY A 83 5.06 -19.05 -1.18
N ASP A 84 5.88 -18.04 -1.44
CA ASP A 84 6.97 -17.62 -0.56
C ASP A 84 6.49 -16.68 0.56
N THR A 85 5.44 -15.86 0.31
CA THR A 85 4.96 -14.87 1.27
C THR A 85 4.05 -15.48 2.32
N VAL A 86 4.44 -15.35 3.58
CA VAL A 86 3.61 -15.73 4.74
C VAL A 86 2.66 -14.57 5.05
N LEU A 87 1.37 -14.77 4.80
CA LEU A 87 0.33 -13.80 5.11
C LEU A 87 -0.14 -14.00 6.56
N ASP A 88 -0.11 -12.92 7.33
CA ASP A 88 -0.63 -12.88 8.69
C ASP A 88 -2.18 -12.85 8.65
N PRO A 89 -2.87 -13.86 9.23
CA PRO A 89 -4.34 -13.91 9.21
C PRO A 89 -5.02 -12.72 9.89
N GLU A 90 -4.35 -12.06 10.82
CA GLU A 90 -4.91 -10.90 11.53
C GLU A 90 -4.80 -9.61 10.70
N LYS A 91 -3.93 -9.61 9.67
CA LYS A 91 -3.67 -8.43 8.82
C LYS A 91 -4.45 -8.43 7.50
N ASN A 92 -5.39 -9.33 7.29
CA ASN A 92 -6.12 -9.41 6.01
C ASN A 92 -6.83 -8.09 5.63
N ILE A 93 -7.42 -7.39 6.60
CA ILE A 93 -8.04 -6.07 6.35
C ILE A 93 -6.98 -5.03 6.00
N LEU A 94 -5.82 -5.05 6.65
CA LEU A 94 -4.71 -4.18 6.32
C LEU A 94 -4.22 -4.42 4.89
N TYR A 95 -4.08 -5.68 4.47
CA TYR A 95 -3.67 -6.03 3.12
C TYR A 95 -4.68 -5.55 2.06
N LEU A 96 -5.99 -5.68 2.33
CA LEU A 96 -7.03 -5.13 1.45
C LEU A 96 -6.94 -3.60 1.35
N ASN A 97 -6.71 -2.91 2.46
CA ASN A 97 -6.53 -1.47 2.46
C ASN A 97 -5.31 -1.02 1.65
N ILE A 98 -4.20 -1.75 1.73
CA ILE A 98 -2.99 -1.49 0.94
C ILE A 98 -3.27 -1.64 -0.57
N ILE A 99 -4.02 -2.69 -0.97
CA ILE A 99 -4.46 -2.87 -2.36
C ILE A 99 -5.36 -1.71 -2.80
N ASN A 100 -6.38 -1.38 -2.00
CA ASN A 100 -7.34 -0.31 -2.29
C ASN A 100 -6.65 1.04 -2.46
N GLN A 101 -5.71 1.38 -1.56
CA GLN A 101 -4.93 2.62 -1.65
C GLN A 101 -4.14 2.69 -2.97
N ARG A 102 -3.48 1.58 -3.35
CA ARG A 102 -2.73 1.53 -4.61
C ARG A 102 -3.63 1.71 -5.83
N LEU A 103 -4.75 1.01 -5.89
CA LEU A 103 -5.70 1.11 -7.00
C LEU A 103 -6.35 2.50 -7.10
N ASN A 104 -6.72 3.11 -5.97
CA ASN A 104 -7.24 4.47 -5.93
C ASN A 104 -6.19 5.48 -6.43
N LYS A 105 -4.93 5.31 -6.04
CA LYS A 105 -3.83 6.16 -6.51
C LYS A 105 -3.61 6.03 -8.02
N LEU A 106 -3.66 4.80 -8.55
CA LEU A 106 -3.61 4.58 -10.01
C LEU A 106 -4.79 5.25 -10.73
N SER A 107 -6.01 5.15 -10.18
CA SER A 107 -7.19 5.80 -10.74
C SER A 107 -7.04 7.32 -10.77
N GLU A 108 -6.52 7.92 -9.71
CA GLU A 108 -6.24 9.36 -9.61
C GLU A 108 -5.26 9.81 -10.71
N ILE A 109 -4.15 9.07 -10.88
CA ILE A 109 -3.13 9.41 -11.87
C ILE A 109 -3.69 9.25 -13.29
N ILE A 110 -4.42 8.18 -13.57
CA ILE A 110 -5.07 7.95 -14.88
C ILE A 110 -6.03 9.09 -15.23
N ASP A 111 -6.75 9.62 -14.25
CA ASP A 111 -7.63 10.76 -14.48
C ASP A 111 -6.90 12.04 -14.81
N ARG A 112 -5.87 12.36 -14.06
CA ARG A 112 -5.06 13.55 -14.25
C ARG A 112 -4.27 13.50 -15.55
N SER A 113 -3.76 12.31 -15.93
CA SER A 113 -2.92 12.13 -17.12
C SER A 113 -3.68 12.10 -18.45
N LYS A 114 -5.01 12.28 -18.46
CA LYS A 114 -5.78 12.33 -19.72
C LYS A 114 -5.37 13.47 -20.65
N ASN A 115 -4.91 14.59 -20.08
CA ASN A 115 -4.54 15.80 -20.81
C ASN A 115 -3.06 16.20 -20.61
N THR A 116 -2.28 15.41 -19.88
CA THR A 116 -0.91 15.73 -19.45
C THR A 116 -0.01 14.50 -19.48
N ASN A 117 1.29 14.71 -19.41
CA ASN A 117 2.25 13.61 -19.35
C ASN A 117 2.20 12.91 -17.99
N ILE A 118 2.22 11.58 -17.99
CA ILE A 118 2.20 10.73 -16.78
C ILE A 118 3.33 11.11 -15.82
N ASP A 119 4.55 11.34 -16.32
CA ASP A 119 5.69 11.69 -15.48
C ASP A 119 5.48 12.99 -14.73
N HIS A 120 4.92 14.01 -15.40
CA HIS A 120 4.58 15.29 -14.78
C HIS A 120 3.52 15.13 -13.69
N GLU A 121 2.49 14.29 -13.92
CA GLU A 121 1.46 14.06 -12.92
C GLU A 121 1.99 13.28 -11.71
N LEU A 122 2.92 12.35 -11.90
CA LEU A 122 3.58 11.63 -10.80
C LEU A 122 4.39 12.56 -9.90
N ASP A 123 5.02 13.60 -10.47
CA ASP A 123 5.81 14.58 -9.71
C ASP A 123 4.94 15.55 -8.91
N ASN A 124 3.73 15.84 -9.39
CA ASN A 124 2.79 16.78 -8.78
C ASN A 124 1.84 16.15 -7.76
N LEU A 125 1.95 14.85 -7.48
CA LEU A 125 1.13 14.18 -6.50
C LEU A 125 1.44 14.65 -5.07
N LYS A 126 0.40 14.72 -4.25
CA LYS A 126 0.51 15.02 -2.82
C LYS A 126 -0.12 13.87 -2.00
N PRO A 127 0.66 13.15 -1.19
CA PRO A 127 2.12 13.21 -1.08
C PRO A 127 2.83 12.73 -2.36
N PRO A 128 4.07 13.19 -2.62
CA PRO A 128 4.84 12.78 -3.80
C PRO A 128 5.18 11.30 -3.73
N ILE A 129 5.22 10.66 -4.91
CA ILE A 129 5.64 9.26 -5.00
C ILE A 129 7.16 9.20 -4.81
N PHE A 130 7.60 8.23 -4.01
CA PHE A 130 9.02 7.97 -3.84
C PHE A 130 9.66 7.63 -5.20
N TRP A 131 10.79 8.23 -5.51
CA TRP A 131 11.40 8.12 -6.84
C TRP A 131 11.69 6.68 -7.29
N LYS A 132 12.00 5.76 -6.36
CA LYS A 132 12.20 4.33 -6.64
C LYS A 132 10.92 3.62 -7.08
N ASP A 133 9.75 4.13 -6.68
CA ASP A 133 8.45 3.51 -6.99
C ASP A 133 7.87 4.00 -8.31
N LYS A 134 8.37 5.13 -8.85
CA LYS A 134 7.89 5.70 -10.12
C LYS A 134 7.86 4.68 -11.29
N PRO A 135 8.93 3.88 -11.55
CA PRO A 135 8.90 2.90 -12.63
C PRO A 135 7.78 1.86 -12.48
N THR A 136 7.53 1.41 -11.24
CA THR A 136 6.45 0.47 -10.92
C THR A 136 5.08 1.10 -11.18
N PHE A 137 4.87 2.37 -10.78
CA PHE A 137 3.63 3.09 -11.07
C PHE A 137 3.40 3.24 -12.57
N ILE A 138 4.41 3.62 -13.34
CA ILE A 138 4.32 3.78 -14.80
C ILE A 138 3.96 2.43 -15.47
N SER A 139 4.59 1.34 -15.05
CA SER A 139 4.29 -0.02 -15.53
C SER A 139 2.83 -0.41 -15.24
N GLN A 140 2.36 -0.11 -14.03
CA GLN A 140 0.99 -0.42 -13.62
C GLN A 140 -0.04 0.44 -14.37
N ILE A 141 0.17 1.76 -14.50
CA ILE A 141 -0.76 2.68 -15.22
C ILE A 141 -1.04 2.20 -16.64
N LYS A 142 -0.03 1.67 -17.34
CA LYS A 142 -0.18 1.17 -18.72
C LYS A 142 -1.11 -0.04 -18.86
N ARG A 143 -1.37 -0.76 -17.78
CA ARG A 143 -2.18 -1.99 -17.76
C ARG A 143 -3.60 -1.78 -17.27
N TRP A 144 -3.84 -0.67 -16.58
CA TRP A 144 -5.10 -0.39 -15.91
C TRP A 144 -5.88 0.72 -16.57
N ASN A 145 -7.19 0.61 -16.48
CA ASN A 145 -8.14 1.68 -16.79
C ASN A 145 -9.17 1.77 -15.67
N LYS A 146 -9.94 2.85 -15.66
CA LYS A 146 -10.95 3.10 -14.62
C LYS A 146 -11.95 1.96 -14.43
N LYS A 147 -12.40 1.32 -15.54
CA LYS A 147 -13.37 0.25 -15.47
C LYS A 147 -12.80 -0.96 -14.73
N LYS A 148 -11.61 -1.42 -15.11
CA LYS A 148 -10.91 -2.52 -14.43
C LYS A 148 -10.66 -2.21 -12.96
N ILE A 149 -10.21 -0.98 -12.64
CA ILE A 149 -9.97 -0.56 -11.25
C ILE A 149 -11.25 -0.64 -10.44
N LYS A 150 -12.37 -0.11 -10.95
CA LYS A 150 -13.67 -0.15 -10.27
C LYS A 150 -14.14 -1.58 -10.01
N GLU A 151 -13.97 -2.48 -10.97
CA GLU A 151 -14.31 -3.90 -10.82
C GLU A 151 -13.50 -4.57 -9.70
N VAL A 152 -12.19 -4.29 -9.61
CA VAL A 152 -11.34 -4.84 -8.54
C VAL A 152 -11.68 -4.24 -7.19
N LEU A 153 -11.93 -2.93 -7.12
CA LEU A 153 -12.34 -2.28 -5.87
C LEU A 153 -13.67 -2.85 -5.34
N SER A 154 -14.62 -3.19 -6.22
CA SER A 154 -15.84 -3.90 -5.84
C SER A 154 -15.54 -5.27 -5.25
N LYS A 155 -14.66 -6.06 -5.89
CA LYS A 155 -14.23 -7.37 -5.35
C LYS A 155 -13.52 -7.24 -4.00
N CYS A 156 -12.71 -6.21 -3.80
CA CYS A 156 -12.07 -5.93 -2.52
C CYS A 156 -13.11 -5.64 -1.43
N TYR A 157 -14.14 -4.86 -1.75
CA TYR A 157 -15.23 -4.54 -0.83
C TYR A 157 -16.03 -5.80 -0.45
N ASP A 158 -16.42 -6.63 -1.43
CA ASP A 158 -17.13 -7.86 -1.19
C ASP A 158 -16.31 -8.83 -0.33
N LEU A 159 -14.99 -8.89 -0.58
CA LEU A 159 -14.09 -9.71 0.23
C LEU A 159 -13.97 -9.17 1.66
N GLU A 160 -13.91 -7.85 1.85
CA GLU A 160 -13.86 -7.22 3.17
C GLU A 160 -15.12 -7.58 3.99
N ILE A 161 -16.31 -7.51 3.38
CA ILE A 161 -17.55 -7.92 4.01
C ILE A 161 -17.47 -9.40 4.41
N ASN A 162 -17.04 -10.29 3.52
CA ASN A 162 -16.91 -11.71 3.80
C ASN A 162 -15.93 -12.00 4.96
N ILE A 163 -14.81 -11.31 5.01
CA ILE A 163 -13.81 -11.45 6.09
C ILE A 163 -14.38 -11.00 7.44
N LYS A 164 -15.20 -9.94 7.46
CA LYS A 164 -15.80 -9.40 8.68
C LYS A 164 -16.99 -10.20 9.17
N SER A 165 -17.79 -10.73 8.25
CA SER A 165 -19.06 -11.42 8.58
C SER A 165 -18.91 -12.92 8.78
N ASN A 166 -17.87 -13.56 8.28
CA ASN A 166 -17.75 -15.02 8.26
C ASN A 166 -16.42 -15.48 8.91
N SER A 167 -16.53 -16.10 10.09
CA SER A 167 -15.39 -16.60 10.86
C SER A 167 -14.83 -17.94 10.34
N SER A 168 -15.61 -18.70 9.59
CA SER A 168 -15.25 -20.06 9.14
C SER A 168 -14.44 -20.10 7.84
N VAL A 169 -14.29 -18.96 7.15
CA VAL A 169 -13.63 -18.90 5.85
C VAL A 169 -12.12 -18.71 6.03
N ASN A 170 -11.33 -19.42 5.22
CA ASN A 170 -9.88 -19.20 5.16
C ASN A 170 -9.58 -17.85 4.49
N LYS A 171 -9.41 -16.82 5.30
CA LYS A 171 -9.21 -15.44 4.90
C LYS A 171 -7.96 -15.26 4.00
N ASN A 172 -6.87 -15.96 4.34
CA ASN A 172 -5.64 -15.91 3.55
C ASN A 172 -5.83 -16.50 2.15
N MET A 173 -6.61 -17.57 2.01
CA MET A 173 -6.91 -18.18 0.72
C MET A 173 -7.71 -17.23 -0.17
N LEU A 174 -8.72 -16.56 0.41
CA LEU A 174 -9.51 -15.56 -0.32
C LEU A 174 -8.65 -14.37 -0.78
N LEU A 175 -7.73 -13.90 0.07
CA LEU A 175 -6.82 -12.81 -0.29
C LEU A 175 -5.85 -13.25 -1.41
N LYS A 176 -5.31 -14.47 -1.34
CA LYS A 176 -4.47 -15.04 -2.39
C LYS A 176 -5.24 -15.15 -3.71
N LYS A 177 -6.49 -15.59 -3.67
CA LYS A 177 -7.37 -15.62 -4.86
C LYS A 177 -7.58 -14.23 -5.44
N LEU A 178 -7.87 -13.23 -4.61
CA LEU A 178 -8.01 -11.85 -5.07
C LEU A 178 -6.75 -11.34 -5.78
N LEU A 179 -5.55 -11.64 -5.26
CA LEU A 179 -4.29 -11.24 -5.90
C LEU A 179 -4.07 -11.92 -7.27
N LEU A 180 -4.51 -13.18 -7.41
CA LEU A 180 -4.52 -13.85 -8.72
C LEU A 180 -5.48 -13.19 -9.69
N ASP A 181 -6.71 -12.89 -9.26
CA ASP A 181 -7.72 -12.20 -10.07
C ASP A 181 -7.23 -10.82 -10.53
N ILE A 182 -6.55 -10.07 -9.64
CA ILE A 182 -5.91 -8.79 -9.97
C ILE A 182 -4.84 -8.99 -11.05
N CYS A 183 -3.99 -10.00 -10.89
CA CYS A 183 -2.93 -10.30 -11.83
C CYS A 183 -3.49 -10.67 -13.23
N GLU A 184 -4.58 -11.40 -13.28
CA GLU A 184 -5.26 -11.75 -14.54
C GLU A 184 -5.89 -10.53 -15.21
N GLN A 185 -6.57 -9.66 -14.45
CA GLN A 185 -7.16 -8.43 -14.97
C GLN A 185 -6.11 -7.42 -15.48
N ALA A 186 -4.93 -7.40 -14.89
CA ALA A 186 -3.82 -6.56 -15.35
C ALA A 186 -3.26 -7.04 -16.70
N ASN A 187 -3.45 -8.31 -17.06
CA ASN A 187 -3.06 -8.84 -18.37
C ASN A 187 -4.23 -8.67 -19.34
N PRO A 188 -4.00 -8.06 -20.52
CA PRO A 188 -4.98 -8.11 -21.60
C PRO A 188 -5.12 -9.56 -22.07
N SER A 189 -6.35 -9.98 -22.28
CA SER A 189 -6.70 -11.25 -22.96
C SER A 189 -6.23 -11.18 -24.40
#